data_2b1458f563b83e651a3c11e00fdbc15d
#
_entry.id   2b1458f563b83e651a3c11e00fdbc15d
#
_cell.length_a   1.000
_cell.length_b   1.000
_cell.length_c   1.000
_cell.angle_alpha   90.00
_cell.angle_beta   90.00
_cell.angle_gamma   90.00
#
_symmetry.space_group_name_H-M   'P 1'
#
loop_
_entity.id
_entity.type
_entity.pdbx_description
1 polymer ?
#
loop_
_entity_poly.entity_id
_entity_poly.type
_entity_poly.pdbx_seq_one_letter_code
_entity_poly.pdbx_strand_id
1 'polypeptide(L)'
;MSRRIVLGLLALGAAVPISAKTAEAIIMQTSVESSTEKRIVYPESPRVEQVDEYHGVKVADPYRWLEDLDSQQTRDWVAAQSRLTADYLAAIPEREPIRKRLTELWNYERYTVPIQYGSRYFFTRNDGLQNQNVLYRIDTLGGAPRLVLDLNALSHDGTIAMTGWSVSEDGKLLAYGLSSGGSDWQEWRVRDVETGRDLPDVLKWVKFSLAAWTHDNKGFFYSRYDEPREGRPLEEANFYQKLYYHRIGTPQSADDLVYQRPDRKEMGFIAAVTEDGRYLVIQAWKGTETENGVFYKDLRQPGSKVVELLDRFDAAYSFINNDGPVFWVQTDLGAPRGRVMAIDVRDPAREKWRELIPQGAETLQGVTCLNDTFMALYLKDAHSQVRQFDLAGKPLSEVELPGLGSVEGFTGRRKDRETFFSFSSFTAPGTIYRYDLETGRSTVFRRP
;
A
#
# COMPACT_ATOMS: atom_id res chain seq x y z
N MET A 1 45.75 -7.94 1.47
CA MET A 1 46.53 -9.17 1.12
C MET A 1 45.87 -9.82 -0.07
N SER A 2 46.54 -9.66 -1.22
CA SER A 2 46.09 -10.20 -2.51
C SER A 2 46.34 -11.71 -2.57
N ARG A 3 45.40 -12.47 -3.14
CA ARG A 3 45.70 -13.77 -3.71
C ARG A 3 45.17 -13.83 -5.15
N ARG A 4 46.13 -13.87 -6.07
CA ARG A 4 45.93 -14.18 -7.51
C ARG A 4 45.72 -15.67 -7.67
N ILE A 5 44.74 -16.05 -8.46
CA ILE A 5 44.57 -17.42 -8.98
C ILE A 5 45.11 -17.44 -10.43
N VAL A 6 46.09 -18.29 -10.63
CA VAL A 6 46.71 -18.57 -11.95
C VAL A 6 45.97 -19.78 -12.56
N LEU A 7 45.37 -19.60 -13.75
CA LEU A 7 44.91 -20.70 -14.59
C LEU A 7 45.97 -21.07 -15.59
N GLY A 8 46.47 -22.29 -15.49
CA GLY A 8 47.35 -22.88 -16.50
C GLY A 8 46.56 -23.49 -17.63
N LEU A 9 46.81 -23.06 -18.85
CA LEU A 9 46.39 -23.74 -20.08
C LEU A 9 47.55 -24.60 -20.61
N LEU A 10 47.29 -25.91 -20.73
CA LEU A 10 48.13 -26.83 -21.49
C LEU A 10 47.67 -26.81 -22.96
N ALA A 11 48.50 -26.33 -23.87
CA ALA A 11 48.30 -26.43 -25.31
C ALA A 11 49.16 -27.58 -25.86
N LEU A 12 48.52 -28.59 -26.45
CA LEU A 12 49.15 -29.56 -27.31
C LEU A 12 49.15 -29.01 -28.74
N GLY A 13 50.34 -28.87 -29.30
CA GLY A 13 50.55 -28.39 -30.64
C GLY A 13 50.32 -29.46 -31.74
N ALA A 14 49.73 -29.01 -32.83
CA ALA A 14 49.89 -29.62 -34.14
C ALA A 14 50.24 -28.51 -35.14
N ALA A 15 51.47 -28.48 -35.58
CA ALA A 15 51.95 -27.53 -36.58
C ALA A 15 51.51 -27.99 -38.00
N VAL A 16 50.72 -27.09 -38.64
CA VAL A 16 50.47 -27.19 -40.11
C VAL A 16 51.12 -25.94 -40.71
N PRO A 17 51.99 -26.10 -41.75
CA PRO A 17 52.63 -24.94 -42.36
C PRO A 17 51.67 -24.23 -43.31
N ILE A 18 51.29 -23.01 -42.96
CA ILE A 18 50.51 -22.10 -43.78
C ILE A 18 51.50 -21.28 -44.61
N SER A 19 51.40 -21.45 -45.94
CA SER A 19 52.15 -20.75 -47.00
C SER A 19 51.98 -19.21 -46.86
N ALA A 20 53.13 -18.51 -46.97
CA ALA A 20 53.25 -17.06 -46.88
C ALA A 20 52.74 -16.33 -48.13
N LYS A 21 51.51 -16.52 -48.56
CA LYS A 21 50.93 -15.82 -49.72
C LYS A 21 49.41 -15.52 -49.59
N THR A 22 48.91 -15.21 -48.44
CA THR A 22 47.53 -14.67 -48.32
C THR A 22 47.35 -13.89 -47.00
N ALA A 23 48.28 -12.99 -46.74
CA ALA A 23 48.13 -12.01 -45.65
C ALA A 23 47.93 -10.62 -46.25
N GLU A 24 47.08 -10.53 -47.29
CA GLU A 24 46.57 -9.24 -47.76
C GLU A 24 45.10 -9.11 -47.37
N ALA A 25 44.85 -8.10 -46.52
CA ALA A 25 43.65 -7.33 -46.41
C ALA A 25 42.37 -8.07 -46.03
N ILE A 26 42.15 -8.27 -44.76
CA ILE A 26 40.87 -7.88 -44.15
C ILE A 26 41.21 -6.99 -42.93
N ILE A 27 41.74 -5.81 -43.18
CA ILE A 27 41.50 -4.68 -42.31
C ILE A 27 40.05 -4.28 -42.65
N MET A 28 39.08 -4.89 -41.97
CA MET A 28 37.79 -4.26 -41.80
C MET A 28 38.10 -2.93 -41.05
N GLN A 29 38.13 -1.86 -41.84
CA GLN A 29 37.84 -0.54 -41.33
C GLN A 29 36.43 -0.62 -40.72
N THR A 30 36.32 -1.00 -39.44
CA THR A 30 35.27 -0.52 -38.62
C THR A 30 35.51 0.98 -38.54
N SER A 31 34.92 1.72 -39.48
CA SER A 31 34.63 3.11 -39.30
C SER A 31 33.75 3.11 -38.02
N VAL A 32 34.39 3.35 -36.89
CA VAL A 32 33.69 3.93 -35.73
C VAL A 32 33.22 5.25 -36.25
N GLU A 33 32.00 5.29 -36.81
CA GLU A 33 31.28 6.54 -36.94
C GLU A 33 31.29 7.14 -35.52
N SER A 34 32.17 8.08 -35.33
CA SER A 34 32.11 9.01 -34.19
C SER A 34 30.71 9.61 -34.28
N SER A 35 29.74 8.98 -33.63
CA SER A 35 28.51 9.65 -33.29
C SER A 35 28.95 10.85 -32.48
N THR A 36 28.94 12.02 -33.10
CA THR A 36 29.03 13.28 -32.37
C THR A 36 27.85 13.26 -31.41
N GLU A 37 28.07 12.78 -30.18
CA GLU A 37 27.07 12.89 -29.13
C GLU A 37 26.64 14.32 -29.08
N LYS A 38 25.41 14.58 -29.51
CA LYS A 38 24.83 15.94 -29.54
C LYS A 38 24.80 16.41 -28.09
N ARG A 39 25.72 17.28 -27.74
CA ARG A 39 25.84 17.79 -26.37
C ARG A 39 24.50 18.34 -25.92
N ILE A 40 23.95 17.78 -24.86
CA ILE A 40 22.72 18.25 -24.27
C ILE A 40 22.95 19.64 -23.69
N VAL A 41 22.16 20.59 -24.15
CA VAL A 41 22.14 21.96 -23.60
C VAL A 41 20.95 22.05 -22.63
N TYR A 42 21.27 22.16 -21.37
CA TYR A 42 20.25 22.28 -20.33
C TYR A 42 19.69 23.70 -20.26
N PRO A 43 18.38 23.84 -19.99
CA PRO A 43 17.81 25.16 -19.67
C PRO A 43 18.53 25.79 -18.49
N GLU A 44 18.66 27.10 -18.51
CA GLU A 44 19.29 27.83 -17.43
C GLU A 44 18.48 27.71 -16.14
N SER A 45 19.20 27.53 -15.01
CA SER A 45 18.62 27.54 -13.67
C SER A 45 19.10 28.79 -12.95
N PRO A 46 18.31 29.87 -12.90
CA PRO A 46 18.70 31.12 -12.26
C PRO A 46 19.11 30.92 -10.80
N ARG A 47 20.18 31.55 -10.38
CA ARG A 47 20.67 31.54 -9.01
C ARG A 47 20.26 32.80 -8.29
N VAL A 48 19.77 32.68 -7.07
CA VAL A 48 19.44 33.78 -6.17
C VAL A 48 20.38 33.79 -4.96
N GLU A 49 20.53 34.97 -4.34
CA GLU A 49 21.35 35.12 -3.12
C GLU A 49 20.53 34.84 -1.86
N GLN A 50 20.00 33.62 -1.78
CA GLN A 50 19.31 33.13 -0.54
C GLN A 50 20.34 32.45 0.36
N VAL A 51 20.33 32.82 1.63
CA VAL A 51 21.18 32.21 2.67
C VAL A 51 20.35 32.01 3.92
N ASP A 52 20.28 30.79 4.39
CA ASP A 52 19.68 30.45 5.67
C ASP A 52 20.76 30.25 6.73
N GLU A 53 20.40 30.41 8.01
CA GLU A 53 21.30 30.17 9.12
C GLU A 53 20.74 29.06 10.02
N TYR A 54 21.50 27.96 10.17
CA TYR A 54 21.16 26.84 11.04
C TYR A 54 22.25 26.67 12.11
N HIS A 55 21.88 26.85 13.37
CA HIS A 55 22.81 26.71 14.51
C HIS A 55 24.13 27.54 14.36
N GLY A 56 24.00 28.75 13.82
CA GLY A 56 25.14 29.66 13.59
C GLY A 56 25.93 29.37 12.29
N VAL A 57 25.50 28.40 11.47
CA VAL A 57 26.11 28.07 10.19
C VAL A 57 25.28 28.63 9.06
N LYS A 58 25.89 29.43 8.18
CA LYS A 58 25.24 29.97 6.98
C LYS A 58 25.25 28.95 5.87
N VAL A 59 24.08 28.63 5.33
CA VAL A 59 23.86 27.69 4.23
C VAL A 59 23.25 28.46 3.06
N ALA A 60 23.95 28.50 1.92
CA ALA A 60 23.42 29.11 0.71
C ALA A 60 22.44 28.18 0.02
N ASP A 61 21.27 28.71 -0.37
CA ASP A 61 20.27 28.02 -1.15
C ASP A 61 19.89 28.82 -2.40
N PRO A 62 20.70 28.77 -3.45
CA PRO A 62 20.51 29.60 -4.63
C PRO A 62 19.29 29.20 -5.46
N TYR A 63 18.63 28.11 -5.14
CA TYR A 63 17.48 27.58 -5.86
C TYR A 63 16.21 27.55 -5.02
N ARG A 64 16.14 28.27 -3.90
CA ARG A 64 14.97 28.39 -3.02
C ARG A 64 13.69 28.76 -3.78
N TRP A 65 13.80 29.53 -4.86
CA TRP A 65 12.66 29.91 -5.69
C TRP A 65 11.90 28.71 -6.30
N LEU A 66 12.55 27.54 -6.43
CA LEU A 66 11.90 26.30 -6.90
C LEU A 66 10.89 25.73 -5.88
N GLU A 67 10.95 26.12 -4.62
CA GLU A 67 10.00 25.69 -3.59
C GLU A 67 8.62 26.34 -3.78
N ASP A 68 8.55 27.51 -4.44
CA ASP A 68 7.27 28.10 -4.83
C ASP A 68 6.79 27.44 -6.13
N LEU A 69 6.05 26.33 -5.97
CA LEU A 69 5.53 25.51 -7.06
C LEU A 69 4.51 26.26 -7.93
N ASP A 70 3.86 27.28 -7.38
CA ASP A 70 2.82 28.07 -8.06
C ASP A 70 3.34 29.32 -8.76
N SER A 71 4.61 29.65 -8.57
CA SER A 71 5.24 30.76 -9.29
C SER A 71 5.33 30.50 -10.80
N GLN A 72 5.17 31.53 -11.60
CA GLN A 72 5.34 31.44 -13.06
C GLN A 72 6.76 31.01 -13.42
N GLN A 73 7.76 31.49 -12.67
CA GLN A 73 9.18 31.16 -12.89
C GLN A 73 9.44 29.66 -12.73
N THR A 74 8.93 29.05 -11.68
CA THR A 74 9.06 27.59 -11.43
C THR A 74 8.34 26.79 -12.51
N ARG A 75 7.11 27.16 -12.86
CA ARG A 75 6.37 26.50 -13.94
C ARG A 75 7.08 26.56 -15.28
N ASP A 76 7.63 27.72 -15.65
CA ASP A 76 8.36 27.91 -16.91
C ASP A 76 9.63 27.07 -16.94
N TRP A 77 10.38 27.01 -15.83
CA TRP A 77 11.57 26.20 -15.71
C TRP A 77 11.23 24.70 -15.81
N VAL A 78 10.20 24.23 -15.10
CA VAL A 78 9.73 22.83 -15.16
C VAL A 78 9.30 22.49 -16.60
N ALA A 79 8.56 23.36 -17.27
CA ALA A 79 8.15 23.17 -18.66
C ALA A 79 9.35 23.07 -19.63
N ALA A 80 10.39 23.90 -19.44
CA ALA A 80 11.60 23.85 -20.25
C ALA A 80 12.40 22.55 -20.02
N GLN A 81 12.59 22.14 -18.78
CA GLN A 81 13.27 20.87 -18.43
C GLN A 81 12.50 19.65 -18.95
N SER A 82 11.18 19.64 -18.79
CA SER A 82 10.31 18.57 -19.29
C SER A 82 10.35 18.46 -20.81
N ARG A 83 10.39 19.59 -21.52
CA ARG A 83 10.51 19.60 -22.98
C ARG A 83 11.84 19.00 -23.45
N LEU A 84 12.96 19.41 -22.83
CA LEU A 84 14.28 18.82 -23.11
C LEU A 84 14.29 17.31 -22.94
N THR A 85 13.73 16.83 -21.83
CA THR A 85 13.63 15.38 -21.54
C THR A 85 12.75 14.67 -22.57
N ALA A 86 11.59 15.24 -22.90
CA ALA A 86 10.66 14.68 -23.88
C ALA A 86 11.31 14.59 -25.27
N ASP A 87 12.01 15.64 -25.72
CA ASP A 87 12.70 15.68 -27.01
C ASP A 87 13.83 14.65 -27.07
N TYR A 88 14.61 14.51 -25.98
CA TYR A 88 15.66 13.50 -25.89
C TYR A 88 15.09 12.09 -25.98
N LEU A 89 14.05 11.79 -25.18
CA LEU A 89 13.42 10.48 -25.18
C LEU A 89 12.71 10.17 -26.51
N ALA A 90 12.12 11.16 -27.15
CA ALA A 90 11.46 10.99 -28.46
C ALA A 90 12.45 10.64 -29.58
N ALA A 91 13.72 11.03 -29.44
CA ALA A 91 14.77 10.71 -30.41
C ALA A 91 15.29 9.26 -30.31
N ILE A 92 14.93 8.51 -29.27
CA ILE A 92 15.34 7.11 -29.07
C ILE A 92 14.50 6.21 -30.00
N PRO A 93 15.11 5.52 -31.00
CA PRO A 93 14.35 4.72 -31.97
C PRO A 93 13.53 3.60 -31.36
N GLU A 94 14.02 3.01 -30.27
CA GLU A 94 13.39 1.86 -29.58
C GLU A 94 12.15 2.28 -28.75
N ARG A 95 11.99 3.57 -28.46
CA ARG A 95 10.92 4.05 -27.57
C ARG A 95 9.52 3.66 -28.08
N GLU A 96 9.22 3.92 -29.34
CA GLU A 96 7.90 3.62 -29.90
C GLU A 96 7.62 2.11 -30.03
N PRO A 97 8.55 1.27 -30.53
CA PRO A 97 8.39 -0.17 -30.45
C PRO A 97 8.15 -0.71 -29.04
N ILE A 98 8.92 -0.22 -28.04
CA ILE A 98 8.74 -0.61 -26.63
C ILE A 98 7.37 -0.15 -26.13
N ARG A 99 7.00 1.11 -26.35
CA ARG A 99 5.71 1.64 -25.95
C ARG A 99 4.55 0.82 -26.53
N LYS A 100 4.59 0.55 -27.82
CA LYS A 100 3.58 -0.27 -28.49
C LYS A 100 3.49 -1.67 -27.86
N ARG A 101 4.62 -2.32 -27.63
CA ARG A 101 4.65 -3.66 -27.04
C ARG A 101 4.13 -3.67 -25.60
N LEU A 102 4.51 -2.68 -24.80
CA LEU A 102 4.00 -2.54 -23.43
C LEU A 102 2.48 -2.28 -23.42
N THR A 103 1.99 -1.44 -24.33
CA THR A 103 0.55 -1.19 -24.46
C THR A 103 -0.22 -2.48 -24.81
N GLU A 104 0.27 -3.27 -25.73
CA GLU A 104 -0.33 -4.57 -26.09
C GLU A 104 -0.35 -5.54 -24.89
N LEU A 105 0.78 -5.64 -24.18
CA LEU A 105 0.92 -6.52 -23.02
C LEU A 105 0.07 -6.07 -21.82
N TRP A 106 -0.12 -4.76 -21.64
CA TRP A 106 -0.84 -4.19 -20.51
C TRP A 106 -2.35 -4.11 -20.72
N ASN A 107 -2.80 -4.23 -21.98
CA ASN A 107 -4.20 -4.12 -22.36
C ASN A 107 -4.97 -5.41 -22.10
N TYR A 108 -5.19 -5.71 -20.81
CA TYR A 108 -6.05 -6.82 -20.36
C TYR A 108 -6.82 -6.42 -19.11
N GLU A 109 -7.96 -7.03 -18.88
CA GLU A 109 -8.78 -6.75 -17.70
C GLU A 109 -8.07 -7.19 -16.40
N ARG A 110 -8.03 -6.32 -15.43
CA ARG A 110 -7.48 -6.57 -14.09
C ARG A 110 -8.53 -6.33 -13.04
N TYR A 111 -8.55 -7.19 -12.02
CA TYR A 111 -9.48 -7.16 -10.91
C TYR A 111 -8.74 -7.25 -9.59
N THR A 112 -9.26 -6.56 -8.57
CA THR A 112 -8.86 -6.84 -7.19
C THR A 112 -9.70 -7.97 -6.60
N VAL A 113 -9.20 -8.57 -5.53
CA VAL A 113 -9.93 -9.55 -4.73
C VAL A 113 -11.24 -8.93 -4.22
N PRO A 114 -12.39 -9.60 -4.36
CA PRO A 114 -13.64 -9.10 -3.82
C PRO A 114 -13.64 -9.10 -2.28
N ILE A 115 -14.18 -8.03 -1.70
CA ILE A 115 -14.36 -7.89 -0.25
C ILE A 115 -15.86 -7.81 0.04
N GLN A 116 -16.33 -8.60 1.00
CA GLN A 116 -17.74 -8.63 1.38
C GLN A 116 -18.05 -7.59 2.46
N TYR A 117 -19.11 -6.79 2.22
CA TYR A 117 -19.71 -5.88 3.19
C TYR A 117 -21.23 -6.09 3.17
N GLY A 118 -21.81 -6.42 4.31
CA GLY A 118 -23.21 -6.88 4.36
C GLY A 118 -23.40 -8.11 3.48
N SER A 119 -24.35 -8.05 2.54
CA SER A 119 -24.61 -9.13 1.56
C SER A 119 -23.95 -8.91 0.19
N ARG A 120 -23.10 -7.90 0.05
CA ARG A 120 -22.54 -7.45 -1.23
C ARG A 120 -21.05 -7.62 -1.27
N TYR A 121 -20.49 -7.79 -2.48
CA TYR A 121 -19.06 -7.88 -2.74
C TYR A 121 -18.58 -6.66 -3.52
N PHE A 122 -17.51 -6.04 -3.08
CA PHE A 122 -16.91 -4.86 -3.68
C PHE A 122 -15.52 -5.20 -4.22
N PHE A 123 -15.21 -4.74 -5.41
CA PHE A 123 -13.91 -4.94 -6.06
C PHE A 123 -13.62 -3.82 -7.03
N THR A 124 -12.36 -3.60 -7.35
CA THR A 124 -11.99 -2.71 -8.44
C THR A 124 -11.70 -3.50 -9.72
N ARG A 125 -11.97 -2.85 -10.84
CA ARG A 125 -11.68 -3.36 -12.18
C ARG A 125 -11.02 -2.28 -13.00
N ASN A 126 -10.03 -2.66 -13.81
CA ASN A 126 -9.47 -1.86 -14.89
C ASN A 126 -9.66 -2.64 -16.18
N ASP A 127 -10.13 -2.01 -17.25
CA ASP A 127 -10.37 -2.66 -18.54
C ASP A 127 -9.09 -2.89 -19.36
N GLY A 128 -7.96 -2.40 -18.84
CA GLY A 128 -6.62 -2.56 -19.42
C GLY A 128 -5.86 -1.25 -19.50
N LEU A 129 -6.41 -0.22 -20.13
CA LEU A 129 -5.74 1.06 -20.39
C LEU A 129 -6.37 2.26 -19.69
N GLN A 130 -7.36 2.06 -18.84
CA GLN A 130 -7.90 3.15 -18.02
C GLN A 130 -6.84 3.69 -17.07
N ASN A 131 -6.79 5.01 -16.87
CA ASN A 131 -5.86 5.68 -15.95
C ASN A 131 -6.06 5.21 -14.50
N GLN A 132 -7.33 5.08 -14.07
CA GLN A 132 -7.72 4.69 -12.72
C GLN A 132 -8.58 3.44 -12.73
N ASN A 133 -8.46 2.63 -11.68
CA ASN A 133 -9.37 1.52 -11.45
C ASN A 133 -10.77 2.05 -11.11
N VAL A 134 -11.79 1.35 -11.56
CA VAL A 134 -13.19 1.64 -11.31
C VAL A 134 -13.71 0.72 -10.22
N LEU A 135 -14.39 1.27 -9.20
CA LEU A 135 -14.98 0.50 -8.11
C LEU A 135 -16.38 -0.01 -8.51
N TYR A 136 -16.57 -1.30 -8.38
CA TYR A 136 -17.81 -2.00 -8.64
C TYR A 136 -18.32 -2.75 -7.42
N ARG A 137 -19.61 -3.07 -7.42
CA ARG A 137 -20.21 -4.05 -6.51
C ARG A 137 -20.96 -5.12 -7.29
N ILE A 138 -21.10 -6.28 -6.68
CA ILE A 138 -22.07 -7.31 -7.07
C ILE A 138 -22.91 -7.70 -5.86
N ASP A 139 -24.21 -7.92 -6.08
CA ASP A 139 -25.12 -8.27 -4.99
C ASP A 139 -25.08 -9.78 -4.69
N THR A 140 -24.67 -10.59 -5.65
CA THR A 140 -24.46 -12.04 -5.51
C THR A 140 -23.25 -12.46 -6.35
N LEU A 141 -22.55 -13.53 -5.93
CA LEU A 141 -21.46 -14.11 -6.73
C LEU A 141 -21.98 -14.56 -8.09
N GLY A 142 -21.33 -14.10 -9.16
CA GLY A 142 -21.80 -14.34 -10.54
C GLY A 142 -22.84 -13.33 -11.06
N GLY A 143 -23.31 -12.41 -10.22
CA GLY A 143 -24.19 -11.32 -10.63
C GLY A 143 -23.49 -10.29 -11.52
N ALA A 144 -24.27 -9.45 -12.20
CA ALA A 144 -23.73 -8.36 -13.01
C ALA A 144 -23.10 -7.28 -12.13
N PRO A 145 -21.88 -6.82 -12.46
CA PRO A 145 -21.26 -5.71 -11.75
C PRO A 145 -22.07 -4.42 -11.89
N ARG A 146 -22.23 -3.71 -10.78
CA ARG A 146 -22.81 -2.36 -10.73
C ARG A 146 -21.75 -1.35 -10.38
N LEU A 147 -21.69 -0.26 -11.13
CA LEU A 147 -20.77 0.84 -10.89
C LEU A 147 -21.04 1.50 -9.54
N VAL A 148 -19.99 1.71 -8.75
CA VAL A 148 -20.04 2.45 -7.49
C VAL A 148 -19.29 3.78 -7.62
N LEU A 149 -18.05 3.75 -8.15
CA LEU A 149 -17.24 4.96 -8.33
C LEU A 149 -16.29 4.80 -9.53
N ASP A 150 -16.34 5.77 -10.44
CA ASP A 150 -15.43 5.89 -11.58
C ASP A 150 -14.66 7.22 -11.52
N LEU A 151 -13.38 7.16 -11.19
CA LEU A 151 -12.52 8.34 -11.12
C LEU A 151 -12.13 8.87 -12.50
N ASN A 152 -12.16 8.03 -13.53
CA ASN A 152 -11.86 8.47 -14.91
C ASN A 152 -12.91 9.47 -15.42
N ALA A 153 -14.13 9.44 -14.83
CA ALA A 153 -15.17 10.43 -15.11
C ALA A 153 -14.95 11.76 -14.35
N LEU A 154 -14.17 11.75 -13.25
CA LEU A 154 -13.88 12.96 -12.46
C LEU A 154 -12.65 13.72 -12.99
N SER A 155 -11.69 13.01 -13.59
CA SER A 155 -10.43 13.59 -14.08
C SER A 155 -10.03 12.92 -15.39
N HIS A 156 -10.16 13.66 -16.50
CA HIS A 156 -9.79 13.17 -17.82
C HIS A 156 -8.27 13.02 -18.01
N ASP A 157 -7.48 13.75 -17.26
CA ASP A 157 -6.01 13.70 -17.30
C ASP A 157 -5.43 12.64 -16.34
N GLY A 158 -6.28 11.97 -15.54
CA GLY A 158 -5.89 10.92 -14.62
C GLY A 158 -5.15 11.40 -13.38
N THR A 159 -5.15 12.71 -13.09
CA THR A 159 -4.43 13.29 -11.94
C THR A 159 -5.14 13.07 -10.60
N ILE A 160 -6.43 12.71 -10.60
CA ILE A 160 -7.16 12.35 -9.38
C ILE A 160 -7.07 10.84 -9.15
N ALA A 161 -6.56 10.44 -8.00
CA ALA A 161 -6.43 9.04 -7.59
C ALA A 161 -7.23 8.76 -6.31
N MET A 162 -7.75 7.52 -6.20
CA MET A 162 -8.34 7.03 -4.96
C MET A 162 -7.24 6.54 -4.03
N THR A 163 -7.15 7.14 -2.85
CA THR A 163 -6.11 6.82 -1.85
C THR A 163 -6.53 5.72 -0.89
N GLY A 164 -7.83 5.48 -0.78
CA GLY A 164 -8.43 4.45 0.06
C GLY A 164 -9.94 4.50 -0.02
N TRP A 165 -10.57 3.41 0.37
CA TRP A 165 -12.00 3.31 0.47
C TRP A 165 -12.40 2.32 1.56
N SER A 166 -13.56 2.54 2.17
CA SER A 166 -14.14 1.67 3.18
C SER A 166 -15.67 1.74 3.10
N VAL A 167 -16.31 0.60 3.16
CA VAL A 167 -17.78 0.49 3.08
C VAL A 167 -18.33 0.28 4.49
N SER A 168 -19.49 0.88 4.78
CA SER A 168 -20.23 0.65 6.02
C SER A 168 -20.60 -0.82 6.21
N GLU A 169 -20.82 -1.24 7.45
CA GLU A 169 -21.12 -2.63 7.80
C GLU A 169 -22.32 -3.21 7.05
N ASP A 170 -23.34 -2.41 6.76
CA ASP A 170 -24.52 -2.80 6.02
C ASP A 170 -24.38 -2.72 4.47
N GLY A 171 -23.20 -2.30 3.98
CA GLY A 171 -22.90 -2.20 2.55
C GLY A 171 -23.57 -1.04 1.83
N LYS A 172 -24.08 -0.01 2.54
CA LYS A 172 -24.87 1.06 1.92
C LYS A 172 -24.12 2.37 1.72
N LEU A 173 -23.11 2.65 2.53
CA LEU A 173 -22.32 3.86 2.44
C LEU A 173 -20.86 3.52 2.12
N LEU A 174 -20.25 4.31 1.25
CA LEU A 174 -18.84 4.25 0.89
C LEU A 174 -18.15 5.52 1.36
N ALA A 175 -17.19 5.42 2.28
CA ALA A 175 -16.22 6.46 2.54
C ALA A 175 -15.01 6.27 1.62
N TYR A 176 -14.57 7.31 0.91
CA TYR A 176 -13.45 7.21 -0.03
C TYR A 176 -12.60 8.48 -0.02
N GLY A 177 -11.30 8.30 -0.11
CA GLY A 177 -10.31 9.37 -0.14
C GLY A 177 -9.83 9.66 -1.55
N LEU A 178 -9.71 10.92 -1.89
CA LEU A 178 -9.19 11.43 -3.16
C LEU A 178 -7.91 12.21 -2.93
N SER A 179 -6.92 12.01 -3.79
CA SER A 179 -5.71 12.81 -3.88
C SER A 179 -5.59 13.37 -5.28
N SER A 180 -5.06 14.58 -5.39
CA SER A 180 -4.81 15.27 -6.67
C SER A 180 -3.33 15.49 -6.89
N GLY A 181 -2.86 15.22 -8.13
CA GLY A 181 -1.50 15.50 -8.56
C GLY A 181 -0.41 14.74 -7.81
N GLY A 182 -0.72 13.59 -7.22
CA GLY A 182 0.24 12.80 -6.44
C GLY A 182 0.53 13.33 -5.03
N SER A 183 -0.27 14.28 -4.54
CA SER A 183 -0.15 14.79 -3.17
C SER A 183 -0.51 13.73 -2.14
N ASP A 184 0.15 13.74 -0.97
CA ASP A 184 -0.28 12.95 0.19
C ASP A 184 -1.54 13.51 0.86
N TRP A 185 -1.89 14.75 0.59
CA TRP A 185 -3.13 15.35 1.08
C TRP A 185 -4.34 14.70 0.41
N GLN A 186 -5.30 14.31 1.24
CA GLN A 186 -6.51 13.62 0.84
C GLN A 186 -7.74 14.41 1.25
N GLU A 187 -8.75 14.39 0.39
CA GLU A 187 -10.10 14.80 0.73
C GLU A 187 -10.98 13.55 0.77
N TRP A 188 -11.60 13.29 1.89
CA TRP A 188 -12.52 12.16 2.05
C TRP A 188 -13.95 12.59 1.86
N ARG A 189 -14.72 11.74 1.19
CA ARG A 189 -16.14 11.91 0.87
C ARG A 189 -16.92 10.68 1.25
N VAL A 190 -18.24 10.82 1.34
CA VAL A 190 -19.16 9.72 1.60
C VAL A 190 -20.15 9.64 0.46
N ARG A 191 -20.37 8.42 -0.04
CA ARG A 191 -21.30 8.13 -1.15
C ARG A 191 -22.33 7.12 -0.72
N ASP A 192 -23.59 7.36 -1.09
CA ASP A 192 -24.63 6.35 -1.05
C ASP A 192 -24.41 5.34 -2.20
N VAL A 193 -24.19 4.08 -1.83
CA VAL A 193 -23.84 3.00 -2.76
C VAL A 193 -24.98 2.64 -3.71
N GLU A 194 -26.24 2.82 -3.27
CA GLU A 194 -27.40 2.47 -4.07
C GLU A 194 -27.71 3.52 -5.14
N THR A 195 -27.68 4.78 -4.75
CA THR A 195 -27.99 5.90 -5.65
C THR A 195 -26.79 6.39 -6.45
N GLY A 196 -25.56 6.07 -6.00
CA GLY A 196 -24.31 6.57 -6.57
C GLY A 196 -24.09 8.07 -6.34
N ARG A 197 -24.81 8.68 -5.40
CA ARG A 197 -24.71 10.12 -5.08
C ARG A 197 -23.85 10.34 -3.86
N ASP A 198 -23.00 11.37 -3.91
CA ASP A 198 -22.24 11.80 -2.75
C ASP A 198 -23.15 12.51 -1.75
N LEU A 199 -22.92 12.24 -0.49
CA LEU A 199 -23.48 12.99 0.64
C LEU A 199 -22.72 14.31 0.80
N PRO A 200 -23.21 15.26 1.62
CA PRO A 200 -22.54 16.55 1.83
C PRO A 200 -21.25 16.45 2.64
N ASP A 201 -20.92 15.27 3.14
CA ASP A 201 -19.76 15.02 4.00
C ASP A 201 -18.46 15.16 3.19
N VAL A 202 -17.62 16.14 3.58
CA VAL A 202 -16.31 16.41 3.01
C VAL A 202 -15.31 16.60 4.12
N LEU A 203 -14.29 15.74 4.19
CA LEU A 203 -13.26 15.76 5.21
C LEU A 203 -11.91 16.12 4.58
N LYS A 204 -11.31 17.19 5.07
CA LYS A 204 -10.03 17.73 4.56
C LYS A 204 -8.89 17.48 5.54
N TRP A 205 -7.68 17.76 5.06
CA TRP A 205 -6.44 17.68 5.85
C TRP A 205 -6.15 16.28 6.35
N VAL A 206 -6.57 15.29 5.57
CA VAL A 206 -6.32 13.87 5.83
C VAL A 206 -5.03 13.44 5.15
N LYS A 207 -4.18 12.71 5.87
CA LYS A 207 -3.04 11.94 5.36
C LYS A 207 -2.89 10.67 6.18
N PHE A 208 -2.47 9.57 5.57
CA PHE A 208 -2.14 8.32 6.25
C PHE A 208 -3.28 7.83 7.15
N SER A 209 -4.50 7.80 6.61
CA SER A 209 -5.70 7.43 7.36
C SER A 209 -6.60 6.52 6.53
N LEU A 210 -7.39 5.73 7.23
CA LEU A 210 -8.50 4.95 6.71
C LEU A 210 -9.78 5.33 7.45
N ALA A 211 -10.95 5.01 6.89
CA ALA A 211 -12.24 5.18 7.56
C ALA A 211 -12.63 3.88 8.27
N ALA A 212 -12.71 3.91 9.60
CA ALA A 212 -13.12 2.78 10.43
C ALA A 212 -14.58 2.97 10.87
N TRP A 213 -15.52 2.35 10.15
CA TRP A 213 -16.95 2.47 10.40
C TRP A 213 -17.37 1.90 11.76
N THR A 214 -18.29 2.58 12.41
CA THR A 214 -19.02 2.02 13.56
C THR A 214 -20.10 1.04 13.07
N HIS A 215 -20.42 0.02 13.86
CA HIS A 215 -21.39 -1.03 13.47
C HIS A 215 -22.83 -0.52 13.37
N ASP A 216 -23.13 0.64 13.92
CA ASP A 216 -24.42 1.30 13.76
C ASP A 216 -24.54 2.12 12.46
N ASN A 217 -23.47 2.15 11.64
CA ASN A 217 -23.34 2.86 10.38
C ASN A 217 -23.58 4.37 10.46
N LYS A 218 -23.50 4.98 11.68
CA LYS A 218 -23.75 6.40 11.89
C LYS A 218 -22.53 7.27 11.66
N GLY A 219 -21.34 6.68 11.56
CA GLY A 219 -20.12 7.41 11.38
C GLY A 219 -18.90 6.48 11.32
N PHE A 220 -17.74 7.09 11.24
CA PHE A 220 -16.46 6.38 11.21
C PHE A 220 -15.36 7.17 11.91
N PHE A 221 -14.35 6.45 12.37
CA PHE A 221 -13.11 7.04 12.88
C PHE A 221 -12.14 7.28 11.74
N TYR A 222 -11.42 8.40 11.79
CA TYR A 222 -10.38 8.76 10.82
C TYR A 222 -9.35 9.68 11.45
N SER A 223 -8.15 9.74 10.87
CA SER A 223 -7.09 10.59 11.36
C SER A 223 -6.83 11.76 10.41
N ARG A 224 -6.56 12.94 10.97
CA ARG A 224 -6.20 14.13 10.19
C ARG A 224 -5.20 15.00 10.92
N TYR A 225 -4.61 15.90 10.19
CA TYR A 225 -3.81 17.01 10.72
C TYR A 225 -4.67 18.26 10.90
N ASP A 226 -4.13 19.24 11.57
CA ASP A 226 -4.71 20.58 11.55
C ASP A 226 -4.57 21.19 10.15
N GLU A 227 -5.40 22.17 9.85
CA GLU A 227 -5.34 22.91 8.61
C GLU A 227 -3.95 23.58 8.47
N PRO A 228 -3.21 23.35 7.38
CA PRO A 228 -1.93 24.01 7.15
C PRO A 228 -2.11 25.52 7.06
N ARG A 229 -1.03 26.27 7.32
CA ARG A 229 -1.03 27.72 7.13
C ARG A 229 -1.36 28.06 5.69
N GLU A 230 -2.10 29.15 5.51
CA GLU A 230 -2.52 29.60 4.19
C GLU A 230 -1.31 29.75 3.24
N GLY A 231 -1.42 29.13 2.05
CA GLY A 231 -0.39 29.16 1.02
C GLY A 231 0.81 28.23 1.25
N ARG A 232 0.84 27.40 2.32
CA ARG A 232 2.00 26.55 2.66
C ARG A 232 1.66 25.08 2.97
N PRO A 233 0.78 24.41 2.22
CA PRO A 233 0.35 23.05 2.53
C PRO A 233 1.47 22.00 2.40
N LEU A 234 2.57 22.33 1.71
CA LEU A 234 3.70 21.41 1.50
C LEU A 234 4.93 21.72 2.38
N GLU A 235 4.95 22.87 3.06
CA GLU A 235 6.10 23.29 3.87
C GLU A 235 6.03 22.79 5.31
N GLU A 236 4.86 22.40 5.79
CA GLU A 236 4.70 21.96 7.16
C GLU A 236 4.97 20.47 7.32
N ALA A 237 5.78 20.12 8.32
CA ALA A 237 6.00 18.73 8.67
C ALA A 237 4.70 18.07 9.15
N ASN A 238 4.58 16.74 8.91
CA ASN A 238 3.42 15.95 9.32
C ASN A 238 3.48 15.67 10.83
N PHE A 239 3.20 16.69 11.65
CA PHE A 239 3.22 16.61 13.09
C PHE A 239 1.81 16.75 13.68
N TYR A 240 1.61 16.17 14.88
CA TYR A 240 0.38 16.29 15.66
C TYR A 240 -0.85 15.74 14.96
N GLN A 241 -0.73 14.60 14.29
CA GLN A 241 -1.92 13.90 13.77
C GLN A 241 -2.88 13.58 14.91
N LYS A 242 -4.17 13.69 14.65
CA LYS A 242 -5.25 13.48 15.61
C LYS A 242 -6.27 12.50 15.07
N LEU A 243 -6.81 11.66 15.93
CA LEU A 243 -7.89 10.73 15.59
C LEU A 243 -9.23 11.35 15.97
N TYR A 244 -10.17 11.39 15.03
CA TYR A 244 -11.51 11.91 15.16
C TYR A 244 -12.58 10.87 14.88
N TYR A 245 -13.79 11.14 15.35
CA TYR A 245 -15.00 10.46 14.93
C TYR A 245 -15.86 11.43 14.14
N HIS A 246 -16.15 11.06 12.89
CA HIS A 246 -17.06 11.80 12.01
C HIS A 246 -18.45 11.16 12.04
N ARG A 247 -19.48 11.95 12.29
CA ARG A 247 -20.88 11.55 12.20
C ARG A 247 -21.42 11.91 10.82
N ILE A 248 -22.00 10.95 10.11
CA ILE A 248 -22.56 11.16 8.77
C ILE A 248 -23.62 12.27 8.80
N GLY A 249 -23.53 13.18 7.82
CA GLY A 249 -24.42 14.31 7.65
C GLY A 249 -24.11 15.50 8.55
N THR A 250 -22.97 15.52 9.24
CA THR A 250 -22.52 16.68 10.01
C THR A 250 -21.30 17.35 9.36
N PRO A 251 -21.06 18.65 9.58
CA PRO A 251 -19.85 19.29 9.10
C PRO A 251 -18.62 18.78 9.86
N GLN A 252 -17.46 18.72 9.21
CA GLN A 252 -16.19 18.27 9.80
C GLN A 252 -15.82 19.05 11.08
N SER A 253 -16.25 20.32 11.21
CA SER A 253 -16.01 21.13 12.42
C SER A 253 -16.74 20.62 13.66
N ALA A 254 -17.71 19.73 13.49
CA ALA A 254 -18.46 19.09 14.57
C ALA A 254 -17.89 17.71 14.96
N ASP A 255 -16.78 17.29 14.37
CA ASP A 255 -16.18 15.98 14.64
C ASP A 255 -15.62 15.91 16.07
N ASP A 256 -15.89 14.79 16.72
CA ASP A 256 -15.40 14.51 18.06
C ASP A 256 -13.92 14.10 18.05
N LEU A 257 -13.07 14.83 18.78
CA LEU A 257 -11.69 14.42 19.01
C LEU A 257 -11.67 13.17 19.90
N VAL A 258 -11.14 12.06 19.38
CA VAL A 258 -11.06 10.77 20.08
C VAL A 258 -9.72 10.59 20.78
N TYR A 259 -8.62 10.92 20.09
CA TYR A 259 -7.28 10.73 20.64
C TYR A 259 -6.24 11.65 19.99
N GLN A 260 -5.25 12.06 20.79
CA GLN A 260 -4.08 12.83 20.37
C GLN A 260 -2.92 12.65 21.35
N ARG A 261 -1.69 12.89 20.90
CA ARG A 261 -0.46 12.90 21.73
C ARG A 261 0.35 14.17 21.48
N PRO A 262 -0.03 15.31 22.13
CA PRO A 262 0.68 16.58 21.94
C PRO A 262 2.12 16.56 22.44
N ASP A 263 2.48 15.62 23.31
CA ASP A 263 3.84 15.37 23.80
C ASP A 263 4.70 14.54 22.81
N ARG A 264 4.09 13.90 21.82
CA ARG A 264 4.76 13.07 20.80
C ARG A 264 4.34 13.50 19.39
N LYS A 265 4.87 14.63 18.95
CA LYS A 265 4.45 15.31 17.71
C LYS A 265 4.52 14.47 16.44
N GLU A 266 5.44 13.48 16.37
CA GLU A 266 5.67 12.62 15.19
C GLU A 266 4.74 11.41 15.14
N MET A 267 3.91 11.22 16.18
CA MET A 267 3.03 10.07 16.27
C MET A 267 1.80 10.24 15.37
N GLY A 268 1.49 9.19 14.60
CA GLY A 268 0.27 9.10 13.82
C GLY A 268 -0.57 7.88 14.21
N PHE A 269 -1.81 7.82 13.72
CA PHE A 269 -2.81 6.85 14.15
C PHE A 269 -3.58 6.29 12.97
N ILE A 270 -3.75 4.97 12.95
CA ILE A 270 -4.68 4.27 12.08
C ILE A 270 -5.64 3.49 12.98
N ALA A 271 -6.94 3.63 12.73
CA ALA A 271 -7.96 3.01 13.55
C ALA A 271 -8.70 1.90 12.80
N ALA A 272 -9.16 0.90 13.54
CA ALA A 272 -10.07 -0.15 13.10
C ALA A 272 -11.09 -0.44 14.20
N VAL A 273 -12.33 -0.71 13.84
CA VAL A 273 -13.35 -1.21 14.77
C VAL A 273 -13.34 -2.74 14.72
N THR A 274 -13.33 -3.40 15.88
CA THR A 274 -13.34 -4.86 15.94
C THR A 274 -14.62 -5.44 15.34
N GLU A 275 -14.56 -6.68 14.83
CA GLU A 275 -15.70 -7.34 14.18
C GLU A 275 -16.94 -7.50 15.10
N ASP A 276 -16.75 -7.55 16.43
CA ASP A 276 -17.84 -7.55 17.39
C ASP A 276 -18.38 -6.14 17.72
N GLY A 277 -17.80 -5.10 17.10
CA GLY A 277 -18.16 -3.69 17.28
C GLY A 277 -17.84 -3.15 18.67
N ARG A 278 -17.08 -3.87 19.48
CA ARG A 278 -16.81 -3.50 20.86
C ARG A 278 -15.66 -2.53 21.01
N TYR A 279 -14.58 -2.78 20.32
CA TYR A 279 -13.36 -2.00 20.50
C TYR A 279 -13.01 -1.18 19.27
N LEU A 280 -12.58 0.05 19.50
CA LEU A 280 -11.76 0.80 18.58
C LEU A 280 -10.31 0.45 18.87
N VAL A 281 -9.65 -0.23 17.94
CA VAL A 281 -8.22 -0.52 18.01
C VAL A 281 -7.49 0.56 17.24
N ILE A 282 -6.43 1.12 17.83
CA ILE A 282 -5.64 2.22 17.27
C ILE A 282 -4.21 1.74 17.16
N GLN A 283 -3.72 1.61 15.93
CA GLN A 283 -2.31 1.41 15.65
C GLN A 283 -1.62 2.78 15.67
N ALA A 284 -0.69 2.97 16.59
CA ALA A 284 0.11 4.17 16.72
C ALA A 284 1.48 3.94 16.06
N TRP A 285 1.87 4.81 15.13
CA TRP A 285 3.11 4.72 14.38
C TRP A 285 3.95 5.99 14.57
N LYS A 286 5.23 5.95 14.24
CA LYS A 286 6.14 7.09 14.33
C LYS A 286 7.04 7.13 13.09
N GLY A 287 6.88 8.14 12.27
CA GLY A 287 7.64 8.31 11.04
C GLY A 287 7.59 7.06 10.16
N THR A 288 8.75 6.49 9.82
CA THR A 288 8.91 5.27 9.03
C THR A 288 9.44 4.08 9.85
N GLU A 289 9.39 4.18 11.19
CA GLU A 289 9.80 3.09 12.07
C GLU A 289 8.86 1.90 11.91
N THR A 290 9.41 0.69 11.97
CA THR A 290 8.62 -0.56 11.90
C THR A 290 7.97 -0.86 13.24
N GLU A 291 8.61 -0.45 14.32
CA GLU A 291 8.10 -0.56 15.69
C GLU A 291 6.92 0.39 15.88
N ASN A 292 5.87 -0.10 16.50
CA ASN A 292 4.63 0.64 16.66
C ASN A 292 3.97 0.37 18.02
N GLY A 293 2.88 1.07 18.29
CA GLY A 293 2.02 0.84 19.44
C GLY A 293 0.63 0.32 19.03
N VAL A 294 -0.03 -0.35 19.96
CA VAL A 294 -1.44 -0.74 19.83
C VAL A 294 -2.20 -0.23 21.03
N PHE A 295 -3.16 0.64 20.79
CA PHE A 295 -4.06 1.21 21.81
C PHE A 295 -5.48 0.77 21.53
N TYR A 296 -6.37 0.90 22.50
CA TYR A 296 -7.79 0.58 22.28
C TYR A 296 -8.72 1.45 23.11
N LYS A 297 -9.98 1.52 22.69
CA LYS A 297 -11.08 2.14 23.44
C LYS A 297 -12.28 1.19 23.41
N ASP A 298 -12.89 0.92 24.56
CA ASP A 298 -14.14 0.13 24.63
C ASP A 298 -15.32 1.03 24.22
N LEU A 299 -15.88 0.77 23.05
CA LEU A 299 -17.01 1.55 22.48
C LEU A 299 -18.35 1.26 23.17
N ARG A 300 -18.45 0.14 23.91
CA ARG A 300 -19.66 -0.21 24.68
C ARG A 300 -19.74 0.49 26.02
N GLN A 301 -18.65 1.10 26.47
CA GLN A 301 -18.61 1.83 27.74
C GLN A 301 -18.67 3.34 27.47
N PRO A 302 -19.78 4.02 27.74
CA PRO A 302 -19.87 5.47 27.62
C PRO A 302 -18.79 6.16 28.44
N GLY A 303 -18.08 7.13 27.83
CA GLY A 303 -17.02 7.86 28.51
C GLY A 303 -15.69 7.09 28.68
N SER A 304 -15.56 5.86 28.15
CA SER A 304 -14.28 5.14 28.17
C SER A 304 -13.17 5.99 27.53
N LYS A 305 -11.99 5.95 28.10
CA LYS A 305 -10.78 6.58 27.54
C LYS A 305 -10.02 5.58 26.67
N VAL A 306 -9.15 6.10 25.82
CA VAL A 306 -8.18 5.27 25.10
C VAL A 306 -7.17 4.72 26.10
N VAL A 307 -6.92 3.41 26.01
CA VAL A 307 -5.92 2.68 26.78
C VAL A 307 -4.74 2.39 25.87
N GLU A 308 -3.54 2.83 26.25
CA GLU A 308 -2.30 2.58 25.54
C GLU A 308 -1.77 1.20 25.95
N LEU A 309 -2.27 0.16 25.28
CA LEU A 309 -2.00 -1.25 25.62
C LEU A 309 -0.54 -1.64 25.38
N LEU A 310 -0.01 -1.31 24.22
CA LEU A 310 1.36 -1.56 23.77
C LEU A 310 1.97 -0.22 23.37
N ASP A 311 2.65 0.45 24.29
CA ASP A 311 3.12 1.83 24.14
C ASP A 311 4.66 1.98 24.14
N ARG A 312 5.39 0.85 24.20
CA ARG A 312 6.86 0.87 24.28
C ARG A 312 7.53 1.09 22.95
N PHE A 313 6.85 0.84 21.83
CA PHE A 313 7.43 0.92 20.48
C PHE A 313 8.73 0.11 20.37
N ASP A 314 8.71 -1.11 20.86
CA ASP A 314 9.84 -2.01 20.95
C ASP A 314 9.76 -3.22 20.02
N ALA A 315 8.73 -3.29 19.21
CA ALA A 315 8.51 -4.31 18.18
C ALA A 315 7.41 -3.84 17.21
N ALA A 316 7.26 -4.57 16.11
CA ALA A 316 6.09 -4.48 15.26
C ALA A 316 4.92 -5.27 15.86
N TYR A 317 3.76 -4.66 15.91
CA TYR A 317 2.52 -5.26 16.39
C TYR A 317 1.39 -5.04 15.39
N SER A 318 0.73 -6.10 14.97
CA SER A 318 -0.45 -6.05 14.11
C SER A 318 -1.62 -6.73 14.79
N PHE A 319 -2.70 -6.00 15.04
CA PHE A 319 -3.93 -6.56 15.55
C PHE A 319 -4.57 -7.46 14.48
N ILE A 320 -4.92 -8.70 14.86
CA ILE A 320 -5.54 -9.68 13.97
C ILE A 320 -7.07 -9.65 14.15
N ASN A 321 -7.52 -9.96 15.36
CA ASN A 321 -8.93 -10.01 15.76
C ASN A 321 -9.00 -10.18 17.30
N ASN A 322 -10.20 -10.37 17.86
CA ASN A 322 -10.38 -10.59 19.28
C ASN A 322 -11.41 -11.69 19.58
N ASP A 323 -11.32 -12.23 20.80
CA ASP A 323 -12.36 -13.02 21.42
C ASP A 323 -12.74 -12.39 22.76
N GLY A 324 -13.79 -11.56 22.72
CA GLY A 324 -14.11 -10.69 23.84
C GLY A 324 -12.92 -9.80 24.24
N PRO A 325 -12.40 -9.89 25.48
CA PRO A 325 -11.26 -9.07 25.92
C PRO A 325 -9.90 -9.64 25.52
N VAL A 326 -9.82 -10.78 24.84
CA VAL A 326 -8.55 -11.36 24.40
C VAL A 326 -8.25 -10.91 22.98
N PHE A 327 -7.19 -10.12 22.82
CA PHE A 327 -6.71 -9.65 21.52
C PHE A 327 -5.68 -10.63 20.96
N TRP A 328 -5.79 -10.96 19.68
CA TRP A 328 -4.78 -11.71 18.94
C TRP A 328 -3.92 -10.73 18.15
N VAL A 329 -2.62 -10.84 18.36
CA VAL A 329 -1.65 -9.88 17.82
C VAL A 329 -0.49 -10.65 17.18
N GLN A 330 -0.19 -10.32 15.94
CA GLN A 330 1.07 -10.72 15.30
C GLN A 330 2.16 -9.77 15.75
N THR A 331 3.36 -10.30 16.08
CA THR A 331 4.50 -9.47 16.50
C THR A 331 5.83 -10.15 16.17
N ASP A 332 6.86 -9.34 16.01
CA ASP A 332 8.26 -9.77 15.91
C ASP A 332 9.01 -9.67 17.26
N LEU A 333 8.34 -9.29 18.34
CA LEU A 333 8.92 -9.20 19.67
C LEU A 333 9.58 -10.52 20.09
N GLY A 334 10.92 -10.53 20.15
CA GLY A 334 11.69 -11.75 20.45
C GLY A 334 11.52 -12.87 19.42
N ALA A 335 10.97 -12.58 18.25
CA ALA A 335 10.68 -13.51 17.16
C ALA A 335 10.80 -12.82 15.79
N PRO A 336 12.00 -12.55 15.28
CA PRO A 336 12.23 -11.71 14.10
C PRO A 336 11.56 -12.20 12.81
N ARG A 337 11.07 -13.44 12.77
CA ARG A 337 10.25 -13.97 11.65
C ARG A 337 8.76 -13.95 11.95
N GLY A 338 8.35 -13.34 13.05
CA GLY A 338 6.96 -13.20 13.45
C GLY A 338 6.37 -14.39 14.20
N ARG A 339 5.45 -14.09 15.09
CA ARG A 339 4.64 -15.03 15.87
C ARG A 339 3.28 -14.43 16.18
N VAL A 340 2.33 -15.23 16.69
CA VAL A 340 1.02 -14.77 17.12
C VAL A 340 0.87 -14.95 18.62
N MET A 341 0.47 -13.86 19.29
CA MET A 341 0.24 -13.81 20.73
C MET A 341 -1.23 -13.52 21.05
N ALA A 342 -1.74 -14.11 22.13
CA ALA A 342 -3.01 -13.73 22.74
C ALA A 342 -2.75 -12.87 23.97
N ILE A 343 -3.39 -11.71 24.06
CA ILE A 343 -3.25 -10.72 25.13
C ILE A 343 -4.63 -10.44 25.72
N ASP A 344 -4.83 -10.75 26.99
CA ASP A 344 -6.05 -10.36 27.72
C ASP A 344 -5.89 -8.89 28.14
N VAL A 345 -6.71 -7.99 27.58
CA VAL A 345 -6.61 -6.56 27.85
C VAL A 345 -6.98 -6.18 29.30
N ARG A 346 -7.58 -7.09 30.06
CA ARG A 346 -7.88 -6.92 31.49
C ARG A 346 -6.66 -7.17 32.37
N ASP A 347 -5.68 -7.94 31.86
CA ASP A 347 -4.44 -8.29 32.55
C ASP A 347 -3.30 -8.42 31.53
N PRO A 348 -2.84 -7.27 30.98
CA PRO A 348 -1.97 -7.24 29.79
C PRO A 348 -0.49 -7.41 30.12
N ALA A 349 -0.13 -7.85 31.34
CA ALA A 349 1.27 -8.06 31.71
C ALA A 349 1.94 -9.07 30.76
N ARG A 350 3.16 -8.77 30.31
CA ARG A 350 3.85 -9.53 29.25
C ARG A 350 4.06 -11.00 29.60
N GLU A 351 4.30 -11.28 30.86
CA GLU A 351 4.46 -12.64 31.39
C GLU A 351 3.19 -13.49 31.33
N LYS A 352 2.04 -12.84 31.09
CA LYS A 352 0.73 -13.51 30.94
C LYS A 352 0.30 -13.69 29.49
N TRP A 353 1.06 -13.15 28.54
CA TRP A 353 0.79 -13.35 27.14
C TRP A 353 0.93 -14.82 26.77
N ARG A 354 0.01 -15.32 25.99
CA ARG A 354 0.04 -16.70 25.52
C ARG A 354 0.45 -16.75 24.06
N GLU A 355 1.51 -17.47 23.75
CA GLU A 355 1.90 -17.74 22.37
C GLU A 355 0.93 -18.74 21.75
N LEU A 356 0.34 -18.38 20.59
CA LEU A 356 -0.57 -19.23 19.82
C LEU A 356 0.19 -19.88 18.66
N ILE A 357 0.76 -19.07 17.77
CA ILE A 357 1.58 -19.56 16.65
C ILE A 357 3.02 -19.13 16.91
N PRO A 358 3.94 -20.04 17.21
CA PRO A 358 5.33 -19.72 17.44
C PRO A 358 6.04 -19.33 16.14
N GLN A 359 7.15 -18.64 16.26
CA GLN A 359 8.04 -18.38 15.12
C GLN A 359 8.48 -19.68 14.45
N GLY A 360 8.32 -19.75 13.14
CA GLY A 360 8.77 -20.87 12.30
C GLY A 360 10.10 -20.61 11.59
N ALA A 361 10.42 -21.49 10.63
CA ALA A 361 11.57 -21.31 9.74
C ALA A 361 11.32 -20.22 8.68
N GLU A 362 10.08 -20.07 8.25
CA GLU A 362 9.61 -19.09 7.29
C GLU A 362 9.17 -17.80 7.98
N THR A 363 9.22 -16.67 7.25
CA THR A 363 8.76 -15.37 7.78
C THR A 363 7.24 -15.25 7.68
N LEU A 364 6.58 -15.03 8.81
CA LEU A 364 5.16 -14.75 8.90
C LEU A 364 4.87 -13.33 8.40
N GLN A 365 4.20 -13.21 7.26
CA GLN A 365 3.88 -11.93 6.63
C GLN A 365 2.57 -11.33 7.13
N GLY A 366 1.57 -12.17 7.41
CA GLY A 366 0.26 -11.72 7.86
C GLY A 366 -0.59 -12.88 8.38
N VAL A 367 -1.57 -12.54 9.20
CA VAL A 367 -2.56 -13.48 9.73
C VAL A 367 -3.94 -12.86 9.67
N THR A 368 -4.91 -13.62 9.16
CA THR A 368 -6.34 -13.27 9.18
C THR A 368 -7.11 -14.31 9.97
N CYS A 369 -8.20 -13.92 10.62
CA CYS A 369 -9.10 -14.85 11.30
C CYS A 369 -10.34 -15.09 10.43
N LEU A 370 -10.48 -16.32 9.91
CA LEU A 370 -11.55 -16.72 9.00
C LEU A 370 -12.11 -18.07 9.45
N ASN A 371 -13.44 -18.25 9.44
CA ASN A 371 -14.11 -19.49 9.83
C ASN A 371 -13.59 -20.06 11.16
N ASP A 372 -13.46 -19.20 12.18
CA ASP A 372 -12.89 -19.54 13.49
C ASP A 372 -11.51 -20.23 13.42
N THR A 373 -10.68 -19.87 12.42
CA THR A 373 -9.30 -20.32 12.25
C THR A 373 -8.38 -19.17 11.88
N PHE A 374 -7.08 -19.34 12.10
CA PHE A 374 -6.06 -18.41 11.61
C PHE A 374 -5.57 -18.87 10.24
N MET A 375 -5.67 -17.99 9.24
CA MET A 375 -5.03 -18.13 7.95
C MET A 375 -3.72 -17.34 7.99
N ALA A 376 -2.59 -18.02 8.05
CA ALA A 376 -1.27 -17.42 8.19
C ALA A 376 -0.51 -17.48 6.87
N LEU A 377 -0.15 -16.32 6.35
CA LEU A 377 0.65 -16.14 5.13
C LEU A 377 2.13 -16.06 5.50
N TYR A 378 2.92 -16.94 4.92
CA TYR A 378 4.37 -16.99 5.08
C TYR A 378 5.09 -16.69 3.77
N LEU A 379 6.28 -16.10 3.90
CA LEU A 379 7.27 -16.05 2.83
C LEU A 379 8.26 -17.20 3.00
N LYS A 380 8.27 -18.12 2.03
CA LYS A 380 9.16 -19.26 1.97
C LYS A 380 9.94 -19.22 0.65
N ASP A 381 11.27 -19.18 0.71
CA ASP A 381 12.12 -19.18 -0.49
C ASP A 381 11.62 -18.27 -1.62
N ALA A 382 11.25 -17.01 -1.25
CA ALA A 382 10.72 -15.98 -2.12
C ALA A 382 9.36 -16.29 -2.80
N HIS A 383 8.56 -17.23 -2.27
CA HIS A 383 7.18 -17.46 -2.69
C HIS A 383 6.22 -17.52 -1.50
N SER A 384 4.94 -17.34 -1.73
CA SER A 384 3.91 -17.40 -0.70
C SER A 384 3.60 -18.85 -0.30
N GLN A 385 3.42 -19.06 1.00
CA GLN A 385 2.87 -20.28 1.59
C GLN A 385 1.76 -19.89 2.57
N VAL A 386 0.62 -20.56 2.52
CA VAL A 386 -0.53 -20.26 3.40
C VAL A 386 -0.84 -21.47 4.26
N ARG A 387 -0.77 -21.29 5.59
CA ARG A 387 -1.05 -22.33 6.56
C ARG A 387 -2.27 -21.96 7.41
N GLN A 388 -3.07 -22.94 7.76
CA GLN A 388 -4.25 -22.79 8.60
C GLN A 388 -3.99 -23.37 9.99
N PHE A 389 -4.44 -22.62 11.01
CA PHE A 389 -4.34 -23.04 12.42
C PHE A 389 -5.69 -22.87 13.11
N ASP A 390 -5.98 -23.66 14.13
CA ASP A 390 -7.11 -23.38 15.00
C ASP A 390 -6.85 -22.18 15.92
N LEU A 391 -7.86 -21.73 16.66
CA LEU A 391 -7.72 -20.55 17.55
C LEU A 391 -6.82 -20.81 18.77
N ALA A 392 -6.44 -22.07 19.02
CA ALA A 392 -5.43 -22.43 20.02
C ALA A 392 -4.00 -22.45 19.43
N GLY A 393 -3.86 -22.25 18.12
CA GLY A 393 -2.58 -22.25 17.41
C GLY A 393 -2.11 -23.63 16.93
N LYS A 394 -2.97 -24.66 16.99
CA LYS A 394 -2.64 -25.98 16.46
C LYS A 394 -2.72 -25.96 14.93
N PRO A 395 -1.69 -26.47 14.22
CA PRO A 395 -1.72 -26.59 12.76
C PRO A 395 -2.88 -27.50 12.30
N LEU A 396 -3.62 -27.07 11.28
CA LEU A 396 -4.72 -27.80 10.66
C LEU A 396 -4.34 -28.29 9.25
N SER A 397 -4.02 -27.37 8.35
CA SER A 397 -3.73 -27.67 6.95
C SER A 397 -2.83 -26.62 6.32
N GLU A 398 -2.34 -26.92 5.13
CA GLU A 398 -1.72 -25.96 4.21
C GLU A 398 -2.63 -25.79 3.00
N VAL A 399 -2.79 -24.55 2.54
CA VAL A 399 -3.60 -24.25 1.36
C VAL A 399 -2.80 -24.64 0.11
N GLU A 400 -3.39 -25.48 -0.73
CA GLU A 400 -2.81 -25.81 -2.03
C GLU A 400 -2.92 -24.60 -2.95
N LEU A 401 -1.77 -24.04 -3.31
CA LEU A 401 -1.66 -22.91 -4.25
C LEU A 401 -1.44 -23.42 -5.66
N PRO A 402 -1.80 -22.63 -6.71
CA PRO A 402 -1.66 -23.04 -8.12
C PRO A 402 -0.22 -23.34 -8.57
N GLY A 403 0.77 -22.92 -7.79
CA GLY A 403 2.20 -23.11 -8.08
C GLY A 403 3.09 -22.23 -7.23
N LEU A 404 4.32 -21.99 -7.69
CA LEU A 404 5.25 -21.06 -7.06
C LEU A 404 4.90 -19.64 -7.51
N GLY A 405 4.59 -18.75 -6.56
CA GLY A 405 4.19 -17.38 -6.86
C GLY A 405 3.82 -16.60 -5.62
N SER A 406 3.17 -15.45 -5.83
CA SER A 406 2.73 -14.56 -4.79
C SER A 406 1.21 -14.63 -4.63
N VAL A 407 0.77 -14.51 -3.38
CA VAL A 407 -0.65 -14.52 -2.99
C VAL A 407 -0.98 -13.21 -2.31
N GLU A 408 -2.13 -12.64 -2.66
CA GLU A 408 -2.78 -11.53 -1.97
C GLU A 408 -4.23 -11.89 -1.68
N GLY A 409 -4.78 -11.44 -0.55
CA GLY A 409 -6.17 -11.72 -0.19
C GLY A 409 -6.27 -12.53 1.09
N PHE A 410 -7.12 -13.54 1.10
CA PHE A 410 -7.57 -14.23 2.32
C PHE A 410 -8.10 -13.25 3.35
N THR A 411 -8.88 -12.27 2.87
CA THR A 411 -9.56 -11.28 3.71
C THR A 411 -11.01 -11.69 3.92
N GLY A 412 -11.59 -11.24 5.02
CA GLY A 412 -12.97 -11.55 5.37
C GLY A 412 -13.18 -11.42 6.86
N ARG A 413 -14.27 -12.00 7.35
CA ARG A 413 -14.67 -11.98 8.75
C ARG A 413 -14.52 -13.36 9.39
N ARG A 414 -14.43 -13.36 10.69
CA ARG A 414 -14.27 -14.58 11.50
C ARG A 414 -15.31 -15.66 11.19
N LYS A 415 -16.53 -15.29 10.77
CA LYS A 415 -17.63 -16.21 10.49
C LYS A 415 -17.85 -16.53 9.01
N ASP A 416 -17.03 -15.96 8.14
CA ASP A 416 -17.13 -16.24 6.71
C ASP A 416 -16.74 -17.70 6.43
N ARG A 417 -17.48 -18.34 5.54
CA ARG A 417 -17.24 -19.72 5.10
C ARG A 417 -16.46 -19.81 3.82
N GLU A 418 -16.23 -18.67 3.19
CA GLU A 418 -15.46 -18.54 1.96
C GLU A 418 -14.62 -17.27 2.00
N THR A 419 -13.55 -17.27 1.26
CA THR A 419 -12.70 -16.11 1.04
C THR A 419 -12.17 -16.11 -0.38
N PHE A 420 -11.47 -15.05 -0.76
CA PHE A 420 -10.87 -14.92 -2.07
C PHE A 420 -9.40 -14.60 -1.94
N PHE A 421 -8.63 -15.07 -2.92
CA PHE A 421 -7.23 -14.69 -3.06
C PHE A 421 -6.84 -14.52 -4.53
N SER A 422 -5.91 -13.63 -4.78
CA SER A 422 -5.23 -13.49 -6.07
C SER A 422 -3.93 -14.26 -6.02
N PHE A 423 -3.65 -15.02 -7.06
CA PHE A 423 -2.36 -15.69 -7.26
C PHE A 423 -1.71 -15.15 -8.53
N SER A 424 -0.44 -14.78 -8.44
CA SER A 424 0.37 -14.35 -9.58
C SER A 424 1.77 -14.98 -9.56
N SER A 425 2.37 -15.11 -10.73
CA SER A 425 3.76 -15.53 -10.88
C SER A 425 4.41 -14.79 -12.07
N PHE A 426 5.70 -15.00 -12.31
CA PHE A 426 6.39 -14.39 -13.46
C PHE A 426 5.82 -14.85 -14.81
N THR A 427 5.09 -15.96 -14.85
CA THR A 427 4.51 -16.55 -16.08
C THR A 427 2.98 -16.54 -16.09
N ALA A 428 2.35 -16.08 -15.01
CA ALA A 428 0.89 -16.06 -14.89
C ALA A 428 0.44 -14.72 -14.27
N PRO A 429 -0.44 -13.95 -14.95
CA PRO A 429 -1.02 -12.75 -14.39
C PRO A 429 -1.97 -13.09 -13.23
N GLY A 430 -2.30 -12.09 -12.40
CA GLY A 430 -3.11 -12.26 -11.21
C GLY A 430 -4.48 -12.89 -11.48
N THR A 431 -4.62 -14.16 -11.16
CA THR A 431 -5.89 -14.89 -11.23
C THR A 431 -6.54 -14.91 -9.85
N ILE A 432 -7.83 -14.59 -9.78
CA ILE A 432 -8.58 -14.60 -8.52
C ILE A 432 -9.23 -15.96 -8.33
N TYR A 433 -9.02 -16.53 -7.16
CA TYR A 433 -9.59 -17.78 -6.70
C TYR A 433 -10.59 -17.51 -5.57
N ARG A 434 -11.66 -18.29 -5.56
CA ARG A 434 -12.56 -18.46 -4.42
C ARG A 434 -12.08 -19.66 -3.63
N TYR A 435 -11.92 -19.51 -2.34
CA TYR A 435 -11.49 -20.56 -1.42
C TYR A 435 -12.62 -20.88 -0.44
N ASP A 436 -13.06 -22.12 -0.42
CA ASP A 436 -14.03 -22.64 0.52
C ASP A 436 -13.31 -23.07 1.81
N LEU A 437 -13.62 -22.38 2.91
CA LEU A 437 -12.95 -22.56 4.20
C LEU A 437 -13.37 -23.84 4.93
N GLU A 438 -14.48 -24.48 4.54
CA GLU A 438 -14.94 -25.73 5.12
C GLU A 438 -14.31 -26.93 4.41
N THR A 439 -14.21 -26.88 3.08
CA THR A 439 -13.69 -27.99 2.27
C THR A 439 -12.22 -27.88 1.92
N GLY A 440 -11.62 -26.69 2.09
CA GLY A 440 -10.24 -26.42 1.70
C GLY A 440 -10.01 -26.37 0.18
N ARG A 441 -11.06 -26.17 -0.63
CA ARG A 441 -10.97 -26.20 -2.08
C ARG A 441 -10.90 -24.81 -2.68
N SER A 442 -9.96 -24.63 -3.62
CA SER A 442 -9.86 -23.44 -4.46
C SER A 442 -10.56 -23.66 -5.80
N THR A 443 -11.31 -22.67 -6.26
CA THR A 443 -11.90 -22.62 -7.60
C THR A 443 -11.58 -21.29 -8.26
N VAL A 444 -11.31 -21.30 -9.58
CA VAL A 444 -11.07 -20.06 -10.30
C VAL A 444 -12.35 -19.22 -10.27
N PHE A 445 -12.24 -17.99 -9.76
CA PHE A 445 -13.33 -17.03 -9.74
C PHE A 445 -13.26 -16.06 -10.92
N ARG A 446 -12.07 -15.49 -11.19
CA ARG A 446 -11.83 -14.62 -12.35
C ARG A 446 -10.41 -14.79 -12.87
N ARG A 447 -10.28 -14.78 -14.20
CA ARG A 447 -8.99 -14.68 -14.91
C ARG A 447 -8.89 -13.32 -15.58
N PRO A 448 -7.67 -12.79 -15.73
CA PRO A 448 -7.42 -11.65 -16.59
C PRO A 448 -7.83 -11.89 -18.03
#